data_06eb4c355b08a63a03cd9d7f1fd390f3
#
_entry.id   06eb4c355b08a63a03cd9d7f1fd390f3
#
_cell.length_a   1.000
_cell.length_b   1.000
_cell.length_c   1.000
_cell.angle_alpha   90.00
_cell.angle_beta   90.00
_cell.angle_gamma   90.00
#
_symmetry.space_group_name_H-M   'P 1'
#
loop_
_entity.id
_entity.type
_entity.pdbx_description
1 polymer ?
#
loop_
_entity_poly.entity_id
_entity_poly.type
_entity_poly.pdbx_seq_one_letter_code
_entity_poly.pdbx_strand_id
1 'polypeptide(L)'
;VTEAADLGPQRAEGRFGIATTFAFIIVAVSLVAPASPGAQLVSTVGLILLPGLLLTSLIVPWGITGLRKLLLATGIGITLFCFVGAAAGAIGPYLGVSRPLSRVPLLVVWLVLLAMLAAVAVVRRADPVGDLLAGHPRRSLWWIAALAVPPCIALVGATELNATSSNTIATAATVLGLGLVFASVAFSRRIGEGLQAGFVGSAVVTLVWQIPTRGGWLWGWDIQHEFSVAAATIAAGRFPIPHSHDPYAGMLSLTVLPAQLHFLNAIQLRTILVLVPGVLLAACAVTTLLTIRRILGPTGSALLVALLIVGTTSFLTELPALMRQCVALFLFTVVIQLVSDPTAPIRRVRVLAAVLGLGLAVSHYSTAYMSAAAVVVAWLFGLVLRAHWSRRVLTAPVAASFAGAALIWGLVVA
;
A
#
# COMPACT_ATOMS: atom_id res chain seq x y z
N VAL A 1 -24.73 22.08 30.14
CA VAL A 1 -25.94 21.73 29.38
C VAL A 1 -26.05 22.76 28.28
N THR A 2 -25.49 22.51 27.14
CA THR A 2 -25.66 23.29 25.88
C THR A 2 -26.06 22.29 24.83
N GLU A 3 -27.23 22.52 24.26
CA GLU A 3 -27.82 21.79 23.15
C GLU A 3 -26.79 21.60 22.04
N ALA A 4 -26.31 20.37 21.87
CA ALA A 4 -25.68 19.94 20.63
C ALA A 4 -26.83 19.88 19.59
N ALA A 5 -26.91 20.94 18.77
CA ALA A 5 -27.79 20.95 17.62
C ALA A 5 -27.51 19.69 16.79
N ASP A 6 -28.53 18.85 16.72
CA ASP A 6 -28.62 17.69 15.84
C ASP A 6 -28.61 18.18 14.38
N LEU A 7 -27.41 18.46 13.89
CA LEU A 7 -27.15 18.59 12.46
C LEU A 7 -27.16 17.17 11.91
N GLY A 8 -28.37 16.67 11.71
CA GLY A 8 -28.61 15.48 10.95
C GLY A 8 -27.84 15.56 9.63
N PRO A 9 -27.31 14.44 9.11
CA PRO A 9 -26.52 14.46 7.90
C PRO A 9 -27.40 14.97 6.76
N GLN A 10 -27.30 16.26 6.46
CA GLN A 10 -27.73 16.78 5.16
C GLN A 10 -26.87 16.06 4.13
N ARG A 11 -27.34 14.88 3.73
CA ARG A 11 -26.86 14.21 2.52
C ARG A 11 -26.98 15.28 1.43
N ALA A 12 -25.86 15.67 0.87
CA ALA A 12 -25.82 16.45 -0.35
C ALA A 12 -26.50 15.59 -1.45
N GLU A 13 -27.83 15.66 -1.48
CA GLU A 13 -28.64 15.06 -2.52
C GLU A 13 -28.23 15.73 -3.83
N GLY A 14 -27.61 14.96 -4.73
CA GLY A 14 -27.39 15.39 -6.11
C GLY A 14 -25.96 15.50 -6.63
N ARG A 15 -24.93 15.26 -5.85
CA ARG A 15 -23.59 15.07 -6.43
C ARG A 15 -23.45 13.61 -6.85
N PHE A 16 -23.86 13.31 -8.09
CA PHE A 16 -23.38 12.12 -8.79
C PHE A 16 -21.87 12.06 -8.59
N GLY A 17 -21.30 10.87 -8.38
CA GLY A 17 -19.86 10.67 -8.19
C GLY A 17 -18.97 11.25 -9.28
N ILE A 18 -19.12 12.55 -9.53
CA ILE A 18 -18.48 13.29 -10.63
C ILE A 18 -16.98 13.23 -10.47
N ALA A 19 -16.48 13.50 -9.25
CA ALA A 19 -15.05 13.49 -9.00
C ALA A 19 -14.47 12.08 -9.17
N THR A 20 -15.16 11.04 -8.70
CA THR A 20 -14.75 9.66 -8.86
C THR A 20 -14.79 9.22 -10.31
N THR A 21 -15.88 9.55 -11.06
CA THR A 21 -15.98 9.22 -12.49
C THR A 21 -14.88 9.93 -13.29
N PHE A 22 -14.60 11.20 -12.99
CA PHE A 22 -13.53 11.95 -13.64
C PHE A 22 -12.15 11.31 -13.35
N ALA A 23 -11.91 10.87 -12.11
CA ALA A 23 -10.69 10.17 -11.74
C ALA A 23 -10.53 8.85 -12.53
N PHE A 24 -11.60 8.07 -12.70
CA PHE A 24 -11.55 6.85 -13.54
C PHE A 24 -11.22 7.16 -15.00
N ILE A 25 -11.79 8.23 -15.57
CA ILE A 25 -11.48 8.68 -16.93
C ILE A 25 -10.01 9.09 -17.05
N ILE A 26 -9.50 9.88 -16.12
CA ILE A 26 -8.08 10.31 -16.11
C ILE A 26 -7.14 9.11 -16.05
N VAL A 27 -7.44 8.14 -15.19
CA VAL A 27 -6.63 6.91 -15.09
C VAL A 27 -6.71 6.09 -16.38
N ALA A 28 -7.89 5.92 -16.95
CA ALA A 28 -8.06 5.19 -18.21
C ALA A 28 -7.28 5.85 -19.36
N VAL A 29 -7.37 7.18 -19.50
CA VAL A 29 -6.61 7.95 -20.50
C VAL A 29 -5.09 7.80 -20.27
N SER A 30 -4.64 7.93 -19.03
CA SER A 30 -3.22 7.78 -18.67
C SER A 30 -2.69 6.37 -18.93
N LEU A 31 -3.55 5.35 -18.82
CA LEU A 31 -3.21 3.96 -19.15
C LEU A 31 -3.03 3.74 -20.67
N VAL A 32 -3.90 4.35 -21.47
CA VAL A 32 -3.84 4.21 -22.92
C VAL A 32 -2.60 4.91 -23.48
N ALA A 33 -2.22 6.05 -22.92
CA ALA A 33 -1.10 6.87 -23.37
C ALA A 33 -0.11 7.21 -22.25
N PRO A 34 0.68 6.26 -21.72
CA PRO A 34 1.64 6.50 -20.64
C PRO A 34 2.93 7.18 -21.15
N ALA A 35 2.78 8.20 -22.02
CA ALA A 35 3.89 8.82 -22.74
C ALA A 35 4.78 9.73 -21.88
N SER A 36 4.33 10.11 -20.67
CA SER A 36 5.09 10.98 -19.77
C SER A 36 5.22 10.37 -18.37
N PRO A 37 6.27 10.75 -17.60
CA PRO A 37 6.41 10.32 -16.20
C PRO A 37 5.18 10.67 -15.35
N GLY A 38 4.54 11.81 -15.62
CA GLY A 38 3.31 12.20 -14.94
C GLY A 38 2.14 11.25 -15.24
N ALA A 39 1.94 10.85 -16.50
CA ALA A 39 0.93 9.87 -16.87
C ALA A 39 1.21 8.48 -16.25
N GLN A 40 2.48 8.07 -16.22
CA GLN A 40 2.90 6.82 -15.57
C GLN A 40 2.60 6.85 -14.06
N LEU A 41 2.87 7.96 -13.40
CA LEU A 41 2.56 8.12 -11.96
C LEU A 41 1.04 8.10 -11.73
N VAL A 42 0.27 8.87 -12.51
CA VAL A 42 -1.19 8.94 -12.38
C VAL A 42 -1.84 7.59 -12.61
N SER A 43 -1.42 6.86 -13.66
CA SER A 43 -1.96 5.52 -13.92
C SER A 43 -1.56 4.51 -12.84
N THR A 44 -0.32 4.54 -12.36
CA THR A 44 0.15 3.64 -11.30
C THR A 44 -0.61 3.85 -10.00
N VAL A 45 -0.66 5.10 -9.54
CA VAL A 45 -1.37 5.45 -8.31
C VAL A 45 -2.86 5.22 -8.46
N GLY A 46 -3.42 5.60 -9.59
CA GLY A 46 -4.85 5.46 -9.88
C GLY A 46 -5.33 4.02 -9.96
N LEU A 47 -4.57 3.12 -10.60
CA LEU A 47 -4.91 1.69 -10.68
C LEU A 47 -4.96 1.00 -9.31
N ILE A 48 -4.14 1.45 -8.37
CA ILE A 48 -4.13 0.92 -7.01
C ILE A 48 -5.18 1.62 -6.16
N LEU A 49 -5.20 2.95 -6.16
CA LEU A 49 -6.03 3.71 -5.23
C LEU A 49 -7.51 3.75 -5.59
N LEU A 50 -7.88 3.95 -6.86
CA LEU A 50 -9.29 4.16 -7.22
C LEU A 50 -10.16 2.92 -6.95
N PRO A 51 -9.79 1.71 -7.40
CA PRO A 51 -10.54 0.51 -7.05
C PRO A 51 -10.61 0.28 -5.55
N GLY A 52 -9.49 0.49 -4.85
CA GLY A 52 -9.41 0.37 -3.40
C GLY A 52 -10.30 1.38 -2.68
N LEU A 53 -10.30 2.65 -3.07
CA LEU A 53 -11.16 3.71 -2.51
C LEU A 53 -12.64 3.41 -2.71
N LEU A 54 -13.01 2.96 -3.92
CA LEU A 54 -14.39 2.61 -4.21
C LEU A 54 -14.85 1.42 -3.38
N LEU A 55 -14.09 0.33 -3.38
CA LEU A 55 -14.42 -0.86 -2.59
C LEU A 55 -14.46 -0.54 -1.09
N THR A 56 -13.50 0.25 -0.60
CA THR A 56 -13.52 0.74 0.78
C THR A 56 -14.79 1.51 1.06
N SER A 57 -15.20 2.43 0.22
CA SER A 57 -16.40 3.25 0.42
C SER A 57 -17.70 2.45 0.37
N LEU A 58 -17.76 1.42 -0.47
CA LEU A 58 -18.92 0.53 -0.56
C LEU A 58 -19.03 -0.41 0.64
N ILE A 59 -17.89 -0.90 1.13
CA ILE A 59 -17.85 -1.85 2.24
C ILE A 59 -17.81 -1.13 3.59
N VAL A 60 -17.20 0.07 3.66
CA VAL A 60 -16.89 0.84 4.87
C VAL A 60 -17.62 2.19 4.87
N PRO A 61 -18.96 2.24 5.02
CA PRO A 61 -19.70 3.51 5.09
C PRO A 61 -19.59 4.21 6.44
N TRP A 62 -18.79 3.71 7.36
CA TRP A 62 -18.59 4.32 8.68
C TRP A 62 -17.30 5.13 8.70
N GLY A 63 -17.31 6.18 9.48
CA GLY A 63 -16.33 7.23 9.76
C GLY A 63 -14.82 6.99 9.73
N ILE A 64 -14.31 6.01 8.99
CA ILE A 64 -12.88 5.99 8.66
C ILE A 64 -12.65 7.12 7.68
N THR A 65 -12.01 8.18 8.16
CA THR A 65 -11.79 9.39 7.37
C THR A 65 -10.32 9.58 7.02
N GLY A 66 -10.08 10.37 5.98
CA GLY A 66 -8.76 10.88 5.64
C GLY A 66 -7.73 9.79 5.35
N LEU A 67 -6.55 9.94 5.96
CA LEU A 67 -5.37 9.11 5.68
C LEU A 67 -5.56 7.61 6.02
N ARG A 68 -6.34 7.29 7.05
CA ARG A 68 -6.64 5.89 7.41
C ARG A 68 -7.44 5.18 6.32
N LYS A 69 -8.40 5.89 5.73
CA LYS A 69 -9.18 5.39 4.58
C LYS A 69 -8.27 5.18 3.36
N LEU A 70 -7.35 6.11 3.13
CA LEU A 70 -6.39 6.02 2.04
C LEU A 70 -5.47 4.80 2.17
N LEU A 71 -4.92 4.56 3.36
CA LEU A 71 -4.05 3.40 3.62
C LEU A 71 -4.80 2.08 3.47
N LEU A 72 -6.03 1.99 3.99
CA LEU A 72 -6.88 0.81 3.80
C LEU A 72 -7.20 0.59 2.31
N ALA A 73 -7.54 1.64 1.59
CA ALA A 73 -7.81 1.59 0.17
C ALA A 73 -6.57 1.14 -0.63
N THR A 74 -5.38 1.62 -0.25
CA THR A 74 -4.12 1.17 -0.87
C THR A 74 -3.90 -0.33 -0.65
N GLY A 75 -4.12 -0.84 0.55
CA GLY A 75 -3.98 -2.27 0.85
C GLY A 75 -4.96 -3.14 0.05
N ILE A 76 -6.23 -2.74 0.00
CA ILE A 76 -7.26 -3.42 -0.82
C ILE A 76 -6.90 -3.33 -2.31
N GLY A 77 -6.45 -2.17 -2.77
CA GLY A 77 -6.06 -1.93 -4.15
C GLY A 77 -4.88 -2.81 -4.58
N ILE A 78 -3.82 -2.91 -3.77
CA ILE A 78 -2.68 -3.80 -4.03
C ILE A 78 -3.13 -5.26 -4.08
N THR A 79 -3.96 -5.68 -3.12
CA THR A 79 -4.51 -7.03 -3.11
C THR A 79 -5.31 -7.33 -4.39
N LEU A 80 -6.21 -6.42 -4.76
CA LEU A 80 -6.98 -6.55 -6.00
C LEU A 80 -6.08 -6.58 -7.23
N PHE A 81 -5.07 -5.71 -7.26
CA PHE A 81 -4.11 -5.63 -8.37
C PHE A 81 -3.38 -6.95 -8.57
N CYS A 82 -2.91 -7.59 -7.50
CA CYS A 82 -2.30 -8.91 -7.55
C CYS A 82 -3.27 -9.98 -8.08
N PHE A 83 -4.50 -10.03 -7.55
CA PHE A 83 -5.47 -11.05 -7.94
C PHE A 83 -6.00 -10.86 -9.37
N VAL A 84 -6.21 -9.63 -9.82
CA VAL A 84 -6.62 -9.36 -11.21
C VAL A 84 -5.57 -9.85 -12.20
N GLY A 85 -4.31 -9.57 -11.97
CA GLY A 85 -3.24 -10.05 -12.82
C GLY A 85 -3.05 -11.57 -12.75
N ALA A 86 -3.17 -12.18 -11.57
CA ALA A 86 -3.12 -13.62 -11.42
C ALA A 86 -4.28 -14.31 -12.16
N ALA A 87 -5.49 -13.76 -12.04
CA ALA A 87 -6.67 -14.27 -12.78
C ALA A 87 -6.50 -14.11 -14.29
N ALA A 88 -6.00 -12.96 -14.76
CA ALA A 88 -5.66 -12.77 -16.17
C ALA A 88 -4.65 -13.80 -16.64
N GLY A 89 -3.59 -14.05 -15.85
CA GLY A 89 -2.57 -15.06 -16.12
C GLY A 89 -3.12 -16.47 -16.18
N ALA A 90 -4.01 -16.84 -15.27
CA ALA A 90 -4.60 -18.18 -15.19
C ALA A 90 -5.66 -18.43 -16.26
N ILE A 91 -6.52 -17.44 -16.56
CA ILE A 91 -7.67 -17.59 -17.47
C ILE A 91 -7.25 -17.36 -18.94
N GLY A 92 -6.32 -16.43 -19.17
CA GLY A 92 -5.91 -16.02 -20.52
C GLY A 92 -5.55 -17.17 -21.47
N PRO A 93 -4.75 -18.18 -21.05
CA PRO A 93 -4.42 -19.32 -21.88
C PRO A 93 -5.64 -20.12 -22.37
N TYR A 94 -6.66 -20.28 -21.53
CA TYR A 94 -7.92 -20.94 -21.92
C TYR A 94 -8.73 -20.15 -22.94
N LEU A 95 -8.50 -18.82 -23.02
CA LEU A 95 -9.08 -17.95 -24.03
C LEU A 95 -8.19 -17.79 -25.27
N GLY A 96 -7.14 -18.60 -25.41
CA GLY A 96 -6.21 -18.55 -26.53
C GLY A 96 -5.19 -17.41 -26.46
N VAL A 97 -5.07 -16.71 -25.32
CA VAL A 97 -4.10 -15.62 -25.13
C VAL A 97 -2.79 -16.21 -24.63
N SER A 98 -1.78 -16.27 -25.48
CA SER A 98 -0.47 -16.86 -25.16
C SER A 98 0.32 -16.03 -24.12
N ARG A 99 0.14 -14.70 -24.08
CA ARG A 99 0.83 -13.76 -23.18
C ARG A 99 -0.16 -12.87 -22.43
N PRO A 100 -0.95 -13.42 -21.48
CA PRO A 100 -2.03 -12.70 -20.82
C PRO A 100 -1.57 -11.53 -19.94
N LEU A 101 -0.33 -11.54 -19.46
CA LEU A 101 0.26 -10.42 -18.72
C LEU A 101 0.93 -9.37 -19.63
N SER A 102 0.83 -9.50 -20.97
CA SER A 102 1.31 -8.43 -21.85
C SER A 102 0.34 -7.23 -21.87
N ARG A 103 0.81 -6.11 -22.44
CA ARG A 103 0.11 -4.82 -22.33
C ARG A 103 -1.34 -4.86 -22.80
N VAL A 104 -1.61 -5.41 -24.00
CA VAL A 104 -2.96 -5.35 -24.58
C VAL A 104 -3.98 -6.14 -23.78
N PRO A 105 -3.76 -7.43 -23.45
CA PRO A 105 -4.69 -8.17 -22.59
C PRO A 105 -4.93 -7.52 -21.24
N LEU A 106 -3.86 -7.07 -20.55
CA LEU A 106 -3.98 -6.38 -19.26
C LEU A 106 -4.76 -5.07 -19.38
N LEU A 107 -4.51 -4.30 -20.44
CA LEU A 107 -5.23 -3.04 -20.67
C LEU A 107 -6.74 -3.31 -20.83
N VAL A 108 -7.13 -4.32 -21.60
CA VAL A 108 -8.53 -4.72 -21.76
C VAL A 108 -9.14 -5.11 -20.42
N VAL A 109 -8.48 -5.99 -19.67
CA VAL A 109 -8.98 -6.45 -18.35
C VAL A 109 -9.18 -5.25 -17.41
N TRP A 110 -8.19 -4.35 -17.34
CA TRP A 110 -8.28 -3.19 -16.45
C TRP A 110 -9.29 -2.15 -16.90
N LEU A 111 -9.42 -1.88 -18.20
CA LEU A 111 -10.44 -0.95 -18.70
C LEU A 111 -11.86 -1.48 -18.45
N VAL A 112 -12.08 -2.78 -18.65
CA VAL A 112 -13.36 -3.41 -18.33
C VAL A 112 -13.65 -3.33 -16.82
N LEU A 113 -12.67 -3.67 -15.97
CA LEU A 113 -12.82 -3.60 -14.52
C LEU A 113 -13.09 -2.16 -14.06
N LEU A 114 -12.34 -1.19 -14.56
CA LEU A 114 -12.53 0.23 -14.22
C LEU A 114 -13.92 0.72 -14.66
N ALA A 115 -14.38 0.33 -15.86
CA ALA A 115 -15.72 0.66 -16.32
C ALA A 115 -16.81 0.04 -15.43
N MET A 116 -16.67 -1.23 -15.04
CA MET A 116 -17.59 -1.89 -14.11
C MET A 116 -17.61 -1.19 -12.74
N LEU A 117 -16.44 -0.86 -12.19
CA LEU A 117 -16.34 -0.14 -10.93
C LEU A 117 -16.93 1.27 -11.01
N ALA A 118 -16.70 1.99 -12.12
CA ALA A 118 -17.31 3.29 -12.37
C ALA A 118 -18.85 3.17 -12.43
N ALA A 119 -19.38 2.17 -13.13
CA ALA A 119 -20.83 1.92 -13.18
C ALA A 119 -21.38 1.63 -11.76
N VAL A 120 -20.68 0.84 -10.95
CA VAL A 120 -21.07 0.59 -9.56
C VAL A 120 -21.04 1.88 -8.74
N ALA A 121 -20.04 2.75 -8.92
CA ALA A 121 -19.97 4.04 -8.24
C ALA A 121 -21.19 4.93 -8.58
N VAL A 122 -21.55 5.00 -9.86
CA VAL A 122 -22.72 5.75 -10.31
C VAL A 122 -24.02 5.18 -9.73
N VAL A 123 -24.26 3.86 -9.87
CA VAL A 123 -25.48 3.21 -9.37
C VAL A 123 -25.61 3.35 -7.84
N ARG A 124 -24.52 3.23 -7.12
CA ARG A 124 -24.48 3.37 -5.65
C ARG A 124 -24.40 4.81 -5.17
N ARG A 125 -24.30 5.78 -6.09
CA ARG A 125 -24.08 7.21 -5.79
C ARG A 125 -22.91 7.42 -4.84
N ALA A 126 -21.83 6.64 -5.02
CA ALA A 126 -20.64 6.71 -4.20
C ALA A 126 -19.61 7.65 -4.83
N ASP A 127 -19.18 8.67 -4.10
CA ASP A 127 -18.13 9.60 -4.53
C ASP A 127 -16.92 9.62 -3.58
N PRO A 128 -16.19 8.51 -3.46
CA PRO A 128 -15.07 8.41 -2.53
C PRO A 128 -13.94 9.41 -2.79
N VAL A 129 -13.78 9.87 -4.04
CA VAL A 129 -12.78 10.88 -4.40
C VAL A 129 -13.29 12.27 -4.01
N GLY A 130 -14.56 12.59 -4.27
CA GLY A 130 -15.17 13.82 -3.80
C GLY A 130 -15.13 13.96 -2.29
N ASP A 131 -15.46 12.90 -1.56
CA ASP A 131 -15.38 12.85 -0.09
C ASP A 131 -13.96 13.11 0.43
N LEU A 132 -12.96 12.52 -0.24
CA LEU A 132 -11.55 12.71 0.11
C LEU A 132 -11.13 14.18 -0.11
N LEU A 133 -11.53 14.79 -1.21
CA LEU A 133 -11.18 16.18 -1.55
C LEU A 133 -11.92 17.19 -0.68
N ALA A 134 -13.19 16.95 -0.36
CA ALA A 134 -14.00 17.85 0.45
C ALA A 134 -13.48 18.01 1.88
N GLY A 135 -12.83 16.97 2.41
CA GLY A 135 -12.26 16.96 3.77
C GLY A 135 -10.94 17.72 3.93
N HIS A 136 -10.34 18.24 2.84
CA HIS A 136 -9.00 18.83 2.89
C HIS A 136 -9.02 20.33 2.52
N PRO A 137 -8.66 21.24 3.43
CA PRO A 137 -8.52 22.65 3.11
C PRO A 137 -7.35 22.87 2.12
N ARG A 138 -7.48 23.87 1.24
CA ARG A 138 -6.44 24.22 0.24
C ARG A 138 -5.03 24.41 0.83
N ARG A 139 -4.93 24.79 2.10
CA ARG A 139 -3.65 24.89 2.82
C ARG A 139 -2.90 23.56 2.97
N SER A 140 -3.61 22.41 2.89
CA SER A 140 -2.95 21.09 2.97
C SER A 140 -2.11 20.76 1.75
N LEU A 141 -2.41 21.31 0.57
CA LEU A 141 -1.65 21.08 -0.65
C LEU A 141 -0.21 21.60 -0.56
N TRP A 142 -0.01 22.76 0.08
CA TRP A 142 1.33 23.32 0.30
C TRP A 142 2.18 22.43 1.21
N TRP A 143 1.58 21.84 2.24
CA TRP A 143 2.29 20.91 3.10
C TRP A 143 2.66 19.62 2.36
N ILE A 144 1.77 19.10 1.51
CA ILE A 144 2.07 17.93 0.68
C ILE A 144 3.26 18.23 -0.25
N ALA A 145 3.26 19.38 -0.91
CA ALA A 145 4.38 19.80 -1.76
C ALA A 145 5.68 19.95 -0.96
N ALA A 146 5.64 20.62 0.21
CA ALA A 146 6.79 20.78 1.07
C ALA A 146 7.38 19.45 1.56
N LEU A 147 6.50 18.49 1.89
CA LEU A 147 6.90 17.15 2.34
C LEU A 147 7.43 16.25 1.23
N ALA A 148 7.21 16.60 -0.04
CA ALA A 148 7.82 15.91 -1.18
C ALA A 148 9.27 16.36 -1.43
N VAL A 149 9.67 17.55 -0.94
CA VAL A 149 11.01 18.10 -1.16
C VAL A 149 12.13 17.22 -0.60
N PRO A 150 12.13 16.77 0.67
CA PRO A 150 13.20 15.93 1.20
C PRO A 150 13.44 14.63 0.43
N PRO A 151 12.40 13.85 0.02
CA PRO A 151 12.57 12.71 -0.86
C PRO A 151 13.22 13.06 -2.21
N CYS A 152 12.84 14.18 -2.81
CA CYS A 152 13.46 14.65 -4.07
C CYS A 152 14.94 14.99 -3.87
N ILE A 153 15.30 15.66 -2.77
CA ILE A 153 16.69 15.94 -2.42
C ILE A 153 17.46 14.63 -2.21
N ALA A 154 16.85 13.62 -1.60
CA ALA A 154 17.48 12.31 -1.42
C ALA A 154 17.80 11.63 -2.76
N LEU A 155 16.90 11.67 -3.74
CA LEU A 155 17.14 11.13 -5.09
C LEU A 155 18.29 11.87 -5.79
N VAL A 156 18.29 13.19 -5.74
CA VAL A 156 19.36 14.01 -6.34
C VAL A 156 20.70 13.71 -5.65
N GLY A 157 20.73 13.71 -4.31
CA GLY A 157 21.93 13.45 -3.54
C GLY A 157 22.52 12.06 -3.75
N ALA A 158 21.65 11.05 -3.90
CA ALA A 158 22.09 9.69 -4.17
C ALA A 158 22.73 9.56 -5.57
N THR A 159 22.15 10.20 -6.58
CA THR A 159 22.69 10.20 -7.96
C THR A 159 23.99 11.01 -8.05
N GLU A 160 24.07 12.17 -7.39
CA GLU A 160 25.28 13.00 -7.34
C GLU A 160 26.43 12.29 -6.63
N LEU A 161 26.17 11.66 -5.50
CA LEU A 161 27.17 10.89 -4.76
C LEU A 161 27.86 9.84 -5.65
N ASN A 162 27.08 9.18 -6.49
CA ASN A 162 27.62 8.17 -7.41
C ASN A 162 28.36 8.78 -8.60
N ALA A 163 27.93 9.93 -9.09
CA ALA A 163 28.51 10.59 -10.27
C ALA A 163 29.80 11.39 -9.95
N THR A 164 29.85 12.01 -8.78
CA THR A 164 30.91 13.00 -8.43
C THR A 164 31.66 12.65 -7.16
N SER A 165 31.26 11.58 -6.43
CA SER A 165 31.76 11.24 -5.09
C SER A 165 31.49 12.33 -4.02
N SER A 166 30.69 13.36 -4.34
CA SER A 166 30.24 14.37 -3.38
C SER A 166 29.08 13.86 -2.55
N ASN A 167 29.20 13.89 -1.23
CA ASN A 167 28.15 13.46 -0.30
C ASN A 167 27.32 14.62 0.28
N THR A 168 27.54 15.84 -0.17
CA THR A 168 26.93 17.04 0.43
C THR A 168 25.41 17.00 0.39
N ILE A 169 24.82 16.74 -0.78
CA ILE A 169 23.35 16.70 -0.93
C ILE A 169 22.77 15.47 -0.23
N ALA A 170 23.44 14.30 -0.31
CA ALA A 170 23.00 13.10 0.41
C ALA A 170 23.03 13.30 1.93
N THR A 171 24.05 13.98 2.46
CA THR A 171 24.13 14.33 3.88
C THR A 171 23.01 15.30 4.27
N ALA A 172 22.76 16.34 3.46
CA ALA A 172 21.64 17.26 3.69
C ALA A 172 20.29 16.52 3.72
N ALA A 173 20.06 15.59 2.79
CA ALA A 173 18.86 14.76 2.78
C ALA A 173 18.74 13.90 4.06
N THR A 174 19.86 13.32 4.53
CA THR A 174 19.87 12.55 5.80
C THR A 174 19.51 13.44 6.98
N VAL A 175 20.10 14.62 7.08
CA VAL A 175 19.81 15.58 8.16
C VAL A 175 18.35 16.01 8.11
N LEU A 176 17.82 16.30 6.92
CA LEU A 176 16.40 16.66 6.76
C LEU A 176 15.47 15.48 7.16
N GLY A 177 15.78 14.25 6.72
CA GLY A 177 15.01 13.07 7.07
C GLY A 177 14.99 12.83 8.59
N LEU A 178 16.13 12.84 9.24
CA LEU A 178 16.24 12.74 10.69
C LEU A 178 15.55 13.92 11.40
N GLY A 179 15.72 15.14 10.89
CA GLY A 179 15.04 16.33 11.38
C GLY A 179 13.51 16.18 11.37
N LEU A 180 12.93 15.59 10.33
CA LEU A 180 11.49 15.29 10.26
C LEU A 180 11.06 14.23 11.28
N VAL A 181 11.88 13.19 11.52
CA VAL A 181 11.62 12.20 12.58
C VAL A 181 11.57 12.89 13.93
N PHE A 182 12.60 13.68 14.28
CA PHE A 182 12.65 14.42 15.54
C PHE A 182 11.51 15.44 15.66
N ALA A 183 11.20 16.17 14.60
CA ALA A 183 10.09 17.11 14.57
C ALA A 183 8.74 16.42 14.82
N SER A 184 8.54 15.21 14.27
CA SER A 184 7.33 14.43 14.53
C SER A 184 7.14 14.08 16.01
N VAL A 185 8.24 13.89 16.75
CA VAL A 185 8.21 13.64 18.21
C VAL A 185 8.06 14.95 18.97
N ALA A 186 8.93 15.94 18.71
CA ALA A 186 9.00 17.18 19.46
C ALA A 186 7.71 18.01 19.36
N PHE A 187 7.10 18.04 18.17
CA PHE A 187 5.87 18.80 17.95
C PHE A 187 4.60 17.94 17.96
N SER A 188 4.69 16.69 18.37
CA SER A 188 3.60 15.69 18.32
C SER A 188 2.27 16.16 18.94
N ARG A 189 2.31 17.00 19.98
CA ARG A 189 1.13 17.57 20.65
C ARG A 189 0.60 18.84 19.99
N ARG A 190 1.41 19.51 19.16
CA ARG A 190 1.08 20.80 18.54
C ARG A 190 0.63 20.65 17.09
N ILE A 191 1.02 19.57 16.42
CA ILE A 191 0.69 19.30 15.02
C ILE A 191 -0.45 18.30 14.92
N GLY A 192 -1.30 18.47 13.93
CA GLY A 192 -2.38 17.52 13.62
C GLY A 192 -1.86 16.16 13.15
N GLU A 193 -2.71 15.14 13.29
CA GLU A 193 -2.40 13.74 12.90
C GLU A 193 -1.87 13.64 11.46
N GLY A 194 -2.50 14.35 10.52
CA GLY A 194 -2.11 14.31 9.11
C GLY A 194 -0.72 14.87 8.84
N LEU A 195 -0.36 16.00 9.48
CA LEU A 195 0.96 16.60 9.33
C LEU A 195 2.04 15.74 9.99
N GLN A 196 1.75 15.17 11.17
CA GLN A 196 2.66 14.24 11.84
C GLN A 196 2.93 13.00 10.99
N ALA A 197 1.89 12.42 10.40
CA ALA A 197 1.99 11.30 9.47
C ALA A 197 2.80 11.69 8.21
N GLY A 198 2.60 12.91 7.72
CA GLY A 198 3.38 13.46 6.61
C GLY A 198 4.88 13.59 6.93
N PHE A 199 5.24 14.06 8.14
CA PHE A 199 6.64 14.10 8.59
C PHE A 199 7.27 12.71 8.61
N VAL A 200 6.57 11.73 9.20
CA VAL A 200 7.04 10.34 9.27
C VAL A 200 7.16 9.73 7.87
N GLY A 201 6.15 9.88 7.02
CA GLY A 201 6.18 9.34 5.66
C GLY A 201 7.30 9.93 4.81
N SER A 202 7.44 11.26 4.81
CA SER A 202 8.51 11.96 4.11
C SER A 202 9.90 11.54 4.62
N ALA A 203 10.06 11.47 5.95
CA ALA A 203 11.32 11.03 6.56
C ALA A 203 11.73 9.63 6.12
N VAL A 204 10.80 8.67 6.16
CA VAL A 204 11.08 7.28 5.76
C VAL A 204 11.48 7.20 4.29
N VAL A 205 10.72 7.81 3.39
CA VAL A 205 11.08 7.82 1.96
C VAL A 205 12.44 8.46 1.75
N THR A 206 12.71 9.60 2.40
CA THR A 206 13.98 10.33 2.29
C THR A 206 15.18 9.46 2.72
N LEU A 207 15.06 8.78 3.87
CA LEU A 207 16.16 7.98 4.41
C LEU A 207 16.34 6.68 3.62
N VAL A 208 15.23 6.02 3.26
CA VAL A 208 15.24 4.72 2.58
C VAL A 208 15.74 4.83 1.14
N TRP A 209 15.33 5.86 0.38
CA TRP A 209 15.72 5.96 -1.03
C TRP A 209 17.20 6.26 -1.27
N GLN A 210 17.91 6.77 -0.28
CA GLN A 210 19.32 7.14 -0.45
C GLN A 210 20.25 5.98 -0.83
N ILE A 211 19.96 4.76 -0.36
CA ILE A 211 20.81 3.59 -0.66
C ILE A 211 20.47 2.97 -2.01
N PRO A 212 19.23 2.54 -2.29
CA PRO A 212 18.93 1.81 -3.52
C PRO A 212 18.96 2.69 -4.79
N THR A 213 18.92 4.02 -4.64
CA THR A 213 18.93 4.95 -5.80
C THR A 213 20.33 5.44 -6.19
N ARG A 214 21.38 5.11 -5.44
CA ARG A 214 22.76 5.58 -5.69
C ARG A 214 23.30 5.22 -7.07
N GLY A 215 23.02 4.03 -7.56
CA GLY A 215 23.68 3.56 -8.78
C GLY A 215 22.73 2.90 -9.78
N GLY A 216 23.32 2.40 -10.88
CA GLY A 216 22.63 1.58 -11.86
C GLY A 216 22.33 0.16 -11.38
N TRP A 217 22.85 -0.26 -10.22
CA TRP A 217 22.76 -1.60 -9.66
C TRP A 217 21.63 -1.71 -8.66
N LEU A 218 21.07 -2.90 -8.51
CA LEU A 218 20.16 -3.22 -7.41
C LEU A 218 20.98 -3.48 -6.15
N TRP A 219 20.62 -2.80 -5.08
CA TRP A 219 21.27 -2.97 -3.77
C TRP A 219 20.62 -4.12 -2.98
N GLY A 220 21.43 -5.05 -2.50
CA GLY A 220 21.00 -6.18 -1.67
C GLY A 220 21.13 -7.53 -2.37
N TRP A 221 21.05 -8.62 -1.58
CA TRP A 221 21.20 -9.99 -2.08
C TRP A 221 19.91 -10.50 -2.72
N ASP A 222 18.85 -10.55 -1.94
CA ASP A 222 17.57 -11.12 -2.35
C ASP A 222 16.93 -10.37 -3.53
N ILE A 223 17.13 -9.07 -3.63
CA ILE A 223 16.58 -8.25 -4.72
C ILE A 223 17.11 -8.67 -6.10
N GLN A 224 18.30 -9.25 -6.19
CA GLN A 224 18.85 -9.79 -7.44
C GLN A 224 18.02 -10.99 -7.90
N HIS A 225 17.66 -11.86 -6.95
CA HIS A 225 16.79 -12.99 -7.21
C HIS A 225 15.35 -12.53 -7.49
N GLU A 226 14.82 -11.58 -6.72
CA GLU A 226 13.53 -10.95 -6.98
C GLU A 226 13.45 -10.35 -8.39
N PHE A 227 14.51 -9.66 -8.82
CA PHE A 227 14.61 -9.11 -10.17
C PHE A 227 14.59 -10.22 -11.23
N SER A 228 15.34 -11.30 -11.04
CA SER A 228 15.41 -12.39 -12.02
C SER A 228 14.05 -13.06 -12.21
N VAL A 229 13.31 -13.32 -11.13
CA VAL A 229 11.96 -13.90 -11.15
C VAL A 229 10.95 -12.96 -11.81
N ALA A 230 10.98 -11.68 -11.46
CA ALA A 230 10.13 -10.67 -12.07
C ALA A 230 10.42 -10.50 -13.57
N ALA A 231 11.72 -10.46 -13.95
CA ALA A 231 12.14 -10.39 -15.35
C ALA A 231 11.70 -11.62 -16.16
N ALA A 232 11.81 -12.81 -15.59
CA ALA A 232 11.32 -14.04 -16.21
C ALA A 232 9.80 -14.01 -16.43
N THR A 233 9.02 -13.49 -15.47
CA THR A 233 7.57 -13.30 -15.61
C THR A 233 7.24 -12.31 -16.73
N ILE A 234 7.96 -11.19 -16.79
CA ILE A 234 7.80 -10.19 -17.86
C ILE A 234 8.16 -10.78 -19.21
N ALA A 235 9.28 -11.50 -19.32
CA ALA A 235 9.71 -12.15 -20.56
C ALA A 235 8.70 -13.19 -21.03
N ALA A 236 8.17 -14.01 -20.12
CA ALA A 236 7.13 -14.99 -20.44
C ALA A 236 5.79 -14.33 -20.79
N GLY A 237 5.47 -13.18 -20.18
CA GLY A 237 4.18 -12.49 -20.32
C GLY A 237 3.01 -13.27 -19.75
N ARG A 238 3.25 -14.19 -18.80
CA ARG A 238 2.24 -15.06 -18.19
C ARG A 238 2.60 -15.46 -16.75
N PHE A 239 1.58 -15.88 -16.01
CA PHE A 239 1.67 -16.41 -14.65
C PHE A 239 0.65 -17.57 -14.51
N PRO A 240 0.97 -18.67 -13.82
CA PRO A 240 2.29 -19.00 -13.27
C PRO A 240 3.34 -19.23 -14.37
N ILE A 241 4.62 -19.14 -14.01
CA ILE A 241 5.71 -19.49 -14.93
C ILE A 241 5.77 -21.03 -15.01
N PRO A 242 5.64 -21.61 -16.20
CA PRO A 242 5.66 -23.07 -16.34
C PRO A 242 6.98 -23.66 -15.87
N HIS A 243 6.87 -24.79 -15.17
CA HIS A 243 8.04 -25.57 -14.70
C HIS A 243 8.99 -24.81 -13.75
N SER A 244 8.52 -23.76 -13.10
CA SER A 244 9.29 -23.12 -12.05
C SER A 244 9.07 -23.88 -10.74
N HIS A 245 10.16 -24.36 -10.12
CA HIS A 245 10.19 -24.93 -8.78
C HIS A 245 10.69 -23.90 -7.74
N ASP A 246 10.75 -22.62 -8.14
CA ASP A 246 11.19 -21.54 -7.26
C ASP A 246 10.01 -20.98 -6.48
N PRO A 247 10.02 -21.05 -5.14
CA PRO A 247 8.96 -20.48 -4.29
C PRO A 247 8.71 -18.99 -4.53
N TYR A 248 9.73 -18.26 -5.00
CA TYR A 248 9.59 -16.84 -5.36
C TYR A 248 8.68 -16.64 -6.58
N ALA A 249 8.66 -17.59 -7.51
CA ALA A 249 7.81 -17.52 -8.69
C ALA A 249 6.31 -17.53 -8.35
N GLY A 250 5.93 -18.06 -7.20
CA GLY A 250 4.56 -18.02 -6.71
C GLY A 250 4.16 -16.74 -5.99
N MET A 251 5.10 -15.85 -5.65
CA MET A 251 4.77 -14.61 -4.94
C MET A 251 4.26 -13.54 -5.90
N LEU A 252 2.95 -13.22 -5.83
CA LEU A 252 2.31 -12.28 -6.74
C LEU A 252 2.89 -10.86 -6.62
N SER A 253 3.44 -10.50 -5.47
CA SER A 253 4.16 -9.24 -5.25
C SER A 253 5.46 -9.13 -6.04
N LEU A 254 6.06 -10.25 -6.46
CA LEU A 254 7.27 -10.30 -7.28
C LEU A 254 7.02 -10.58 -8.74
N THR A 255 5.97 -11.32 -9.05
CA THR A 255 5.68 -11.78 -10.41
C THR A 255 4.65 -10.87 -11.07
N VAL A 256 3.43 -10.91 -10.58
CA VAL A 256 2.27 -10.26 -11.20
C VAL A 256 2.26 -8.75 -10.98
N LEU A 257 2.58 -8.27 -9.76
CA LEU A 257 2.57 -6.85 -9.44
C LEU A 257 3.57 -6.05 -10.30
N PRO A 258 4.87 -6.38 -10.34
CA PRO A 258 5.81 -5.65 -11.16
C PRO A 258 5.58 -5.84 -12.66
N ALA A 259 5.12 -7.01 -13.11
CA ALA A 259 4.78 -7.23 -14.51
C ALA A 259 3.65 -6.31 -14.98
N GLN A 260 2.58 -6.16 -14.20
CA GLN A 260 1.49 -5.23 -14.52
C GLN A 260 1.97 -3.77 -14.54
N LEU A 261 2.75 -3.34 -13.53
CA LEU A 261 3.32 -1.98 -13.49
C LEU A 261 4.23 -1.73 -14.71
N HIS A 262 5.00 -2.72 -15.12
CA HIS A 262 5.86 -2.63 -16.31
C HIS A 262 5.04 -2.50 -17.59
N PHE A 263 4.10 -3.40 -17.83
CA PHE A 263 3.35 -3.44 -19.09
C PHE A 263 2.31 -2.33 -19.23
N LEU A 264 1.60 -2.01 -18.15
CA LEU A 264 0.54 -0.99 -18.18
C LEU A 264 1.10 0.43 -18.17
N ASN A 265 2.11 0.67 -17.35
CA ASN A 265 2.61 2.02 -17.09
C ASN A 265 3.97 2.31 -17.71
N ALA A 266 4.54 1.36 -18.48
CA ALA A 266 5.85 1.47 -19.12
C ALA A 266 7.01 1.78 -18.15
N ILE A 267 6.86 1.39 -16.85
CA ILE A 267 7.89 1.61 -15.84
C ILE A 267 8.94 0.51 -15.95
N GLN A 268 10.21 0.88 -15.91
CA GLN A 268 11.29 -0.09 -15.88
C GLN A 268 11.24 -0.94 -14.61
N LEU A 269 11.46 -2.24 -14.72
CA LEU A 269 11.42 -3.18 -13.58
C LEU A 269 12.35 -2.74 -12.45
N ARG A 270 13.56 -2.27 -12.78
CA ARG A 270 14.50 -1.75 -11.79
C ARG A 270 13.89 -0.59 -10.99
N THR A 271 13.25 0.36 -11.65
CA THR A 271 12.59 1.51 -11.00
C THR A 271 11.50 1.06 -10.03
N ILE A 272 10.72 0.04 -10.40
CA ILE A 272 9.69 -0.55 -9.54
C ILE A 272 10.33 -1.10 -8.26
N LEU A 273 11.36 -1.95 -8.40
CA LEU A 273 12.00 -2.63 -7.27
C LEU A 273 12.80 -1.65 -6.38
N VAL A 274 13.24 -0.52 -6.91
CA VAL A 274 14.01 0.49 -6.17
C VAL A 274 13.11 1.48 -5.42
N LEU A 275 12.02 1.95 -6.05
CA LEU A 275 11.21 3.04 -5.49
C LEU A 275 10.02 2.55 -4.66
N VAL A 276 9.35 1.48 -5.10
CA VAL A 276 8.10 1.01 -4.46
C VAL A 276 8.33 0.57 -3.01
N PRO A 277 9.40 -0.18 -2.65
CA PRO A 277 9.65 -0.57 -1.27
C PRO A 277 9.69 0.60 -0.29
N GLY A 278 10.38 1.70 -0.66
CA GLY A 278 10.46 2.89 0.20
C GLY A 278 9.11 3.54 0.46
N VAL A 279 8.24 3.60 -0.55
CA VAL A 279 6.86 4.11 -0.39
C VAL A 279 6.03 3.18 0.51
N LEU A 280 6.16 1.86 0.36
CA LEU A 280 5.46 0.89 1.20
C LEU A 280 5.95 0.93 2.65
N LEU A 281 7.26 1.09 2.90
CA LEU A 281 7.81 1.24 4.24
C LEU A 281 7.33 2.54 4.90
N ALA A 282 7.24 3.63 4.14
CA ALA A 282 6.63 4.87 4.63
C ALA A 282 5.16 4.65 5.01
N ALA A 283 4.40 3.95 4.17
CA ALA A 283 3.02 3.59 4.47
C ALA A 283 2.92 2.68 5.72
N CYS A 284 3.84 1.72 5.92
CA CYS A 284 3.94 0.92 7.14
C CYS A 284 4.15 1.79 8.38
N ALA A 285 5.14 2.70 8.34
CA ALA A 285 5.46 3.57 9.47
C ALA A 285 4.28 4.49 9.81
N VAL A 286 3.65 5.08 8.79
CA VAL A 286 2.46 5.92 8.95
C VAL A 286 1.29 5.12 9.52
N THR A 287 1.01 3.93 8.98
CA THR A 287 -0.06 3.06 9.48
C THR A 287 0.17 2.68 10.94
N THR A 288 1.41 2.35 11.30
CA THR A 288 1.83 2.05 12.67
C THR A 288 1.62 3.26 13.58
N LEU A 289 2.08 4.46 13.16
CA LEU A 289 1.86 5.70 13.89
C LEU A 289 0.38 5.93 14.22
N LEU A 290 -0.47 5.86 13.19
CA LEU A 290 -1.90 6.12 13.31
C LEU A 290 -2.60 5.07 14.19
N THR A 291 -2.19 3.83 14.12
CA THR A 291 -2.76 2.73 14.92
C THR A 291 -2.40 2.88 16.38
N ILE A 292 -1.12 3.09 16.69
CA ILE A 292 -0.61 3.15 18.05
C ILE A 292 -0.98 4.47 18.73
N ARG A 293 -1.20 5.55 17.96
CA ARG A 293 -1.62 6.85 18.47
C ARG A 293 -2.89 6.79 19.34
N ARG A 294 -3.78 5.86 19.04
CA ARG A 294 -5.00 5.64 19.84
C ARG A 294 -4.69 5.05 21.22
N ILE A 295 -3.58 4.34 21.35
CA ILE A 295 -3.18 3.63 22.60
C ILE A 295 -2.20 4.49 23.40
N LEU A 296 -1.13 4.98 22.75
CA LEU A 296 -0.01 5.65 23.38
C LEU A 296 -0.07 7.18 23.31
N GLY A 297 -1.11 7.71 22.65
CA GLY A 297 -1.22 9.16 22.37
C GLY A 297 -0.19 9.64 21.32
N PRO A 298 -0.19 10.96 21.02
CA PRO A 298 0.60 11.50 19.91
C PRO A 298 2.12 11.41 20.13
N THR A 299 2.61 11.62 21.36
CA THR A 299 4.05 11.60 21.65
C THR A 299 4.58 10.18 21.73
N GLY A 300 3.89 9.29 22.44
CA GLY A 300 4.31 7.88 22.57
C GLY A 300 4.34 7.15 21.22
N SER A 301 3.34 7.41 20.37
CA SER A 301 3.32 6.82 19.02
C SER A 301 4.45 7.33 18.14
N ALA A 302 4.72 8.65 18.16
CA ALA A 302 5.82 9.24 17.41
C ALA A 302 7.18 8.70 17.88
N LEU A 303 7.37 8.59 19.20
CA LEU A 303 8.60 8.05 19.76
C LEU A 303 8.83 6.60 19.35
N LEU A 304 7.80 5.75 19.45
CA LEU A 304 7.91 4.34 19.04
C LEU A 304 8.26 4.20 17.56
N VAL A 305 7.61 4.99 16.70
CA VAL A 305 7.90 4.96 15.25
C VAL A 305 9.29 5.54 14.96
N ALA A 306 9.71 6.58 15.68
CA ALA A 306 11.07 7.11 15.59
C ALA A 306 12.12 6.03 15.96
N LEU A 307 11.89 5.30 17.06
CA LEU A 307 12.74 4.18 17.47
C LEU A 307 12.77 3.06 16.42
N LEU A 308 11.63 2.75 15.79
CA LEU A 308 11.58 1.78 14.70
C LEU A 308 12.43 2.23 13.51
N ILE A 309 12.31 3.49 13.09
CA ILE A 309 13.02 4.02 11.92
C ILE A 309 14.53 4.12 12.19
N VAL A 310 14.93 4.71 13.32
CA VAL A 310 16.34 5.03 13.60
C VAL A 310 17.04 3.90 14.35
N GLY A 311 16.30 3.18 15.22
CA GLY A 311 16.84 2.12 16.07
C GLY A 311 16.96 0.76 15.40
N THR A 312 16.34 0.56 14.23
CA THR A 312 16.37 -0.71 13.52
C THR A 312 17.11 -0.56 12.18
N THR A 313 18.38 -0.92 12.14
CA THR A 313 19.21 -0.81 10.94
C THR A 313 18.56 -1.48 9.73
N SER A 314 18.04 -2.70 9.90
CA SER A 314 17.38 -3.46 8.83
C SER A 314 16.19 -2.72 8.21
N PHE A 315 15.52 -1.81 8.95
CA PHE A 315 14.42 -1.01 8.42
C PHE A 315 14.88 -0.07 7.30
N LEU A 316 16.08 0.49 7.44
CA LEU A 316 16.62 1.45 6.47
C LEU A 316 17.47 0.80 5.38
N THR A 317 18.11 -0.35 5.67
CA THR A 317 19.11 -0.93 4.77
C THR A 317 18.65 -2.21 4.09
N GLU A 318 18.01 -3.15 4.81
CA GLU A 318 17.67 -4.47 4.27
C GLU A 318 16.27 -4.52 3.68
N LEU A 319 15.26 -4.02 4.41
CA LEU A 319 13.87 -4.05 3.94
C LEU A 319 13.65 -3.37 2.58
N PRO A 320 14.33 -2.26 2.24
CA PRO A 320 14.21 -1.66 0.91
C PRO A 320 14.63 -2.57 -0.24
N ALA A 321 15.44 -3.59 0.06
CA ALA A 321 15.90 -4.60 -0.91
C ALA A 321 14.99 -5.85 -0.95
N LEU A 322 13.80 -5.81 -0.32
CA LEU A 322 12.87 -6.94 -0.16
C LEU A 322 11.44 -6.51 -0.52
N MET A 323 11.18 -6.33 -1.83
CA MET A 323 9.87 -5.82 -2.28
C MET A 323 8.69 -6.67 -1.79
N ARG A 324 8.81 -8.00 -1.88
CA ARG A 324 7.78 -8.94 -1.41
C ARG A 324 7.43 -8.74 0.07
N GLN A 325 8.48 -8.54 0.88
CA GLN A 325 8.32 -8.35 2.32
C GLN A 325 7.71 -6.99 2.65
N CYS A 326 8.08 -5.92 1.91
CA CYS A 326 7.48 -4.60 2.08
C CYS A 326 5.98 -4.60 1.76
N VAL A 327 5.55 -5.30 0.70
CA VAL A 327 4.13 -5.47 0.38
C VAL A 327 3.41 -6.20 1.51
N ALA A 328 3.94 -7.33 1.95
CA ALA A 328 3.32 -8.15 2.99
C ALA A 328 3.27 -7.42 4.36
N LEU A 329 4.34 -6.72 4.75
CA LEU A 329 4.38 -5.91 5.97
C LEU A 329 3.36 -4.77 5.92
N PHE A 330 3.24 -4.09 4.78
CA PHE A 330 2.24 -3.04 4.62
C PHE A 330 0.82 -3.61 4.79
N LEU A 331 0.49 -4.70 4.11
CA LEU A 331 -0.81 -5.35 4.26
C LEU A 331 -1.08 -5.77 5.70
N PHE A 332 -0.08 -6.30 6.40
CA PHE A 332 -0.20 -6.68 7.81
C PHE A 332 -0.44 -5.46 8.72
N THR A 333 0.27 -4.34 8.53
CA THR A 333 0.01 -3.11 9.32
C THR A 333 -1.38 -2.56 9.08
N VAL A 334 -1.90 -2.65 7.84
CA VAL A 334 -3.29 -2.26 7.52
C VAL A 334 -4.30 -3.20 8.21
N VAL A 335 -4.04 -4.50 8.27
CA VAL A 335 -4.86 -5.44 9.05
C VAL A 335 -4.88 -5.05 10.52
N ILE A 336 -3.72 -4.76 11.12
CA ILE A 336 -3.65 -4.33 12.53
C ILE A 336 -4.44 -3.03 12.75
N GLN A 337 -4.30 -2.05 11.84
CA GLN A 337 -5.07 -0.80 11.91
C GLN A 337 -6.58 -1.07 11.87
N LEU A 338 -7.02 -1.93 10.97
CA LEU A 338 -8.44 -2.28 10.79
C LEU A 338 -9.01 -3.00 12.02
N VAL A 339 -8.28 -3.99 12.52
CA VAL A 339 -8.67 -4.78 13.70
C VAL A 339 -8.67 -3.93 14.98
N SER A 340 -7.80 -2.94 15.06
CA SER A 340 -7.70 -2.03 16.22
C SER A 340 -8.72 -0.89 16.21
N ASP A 341 -9.60 -0.81 15.20
CA ASP A 341 -10.59 0.26 15.12
C ASP A 341 -11.91 -0.11 15.85
N PRO A 342 -12.19 0.49 17.05
CA PRO A 342 -13.38 0.14 17.83
C PRO A 342 -14.67 0.66 17.20
N THR A 343 -14.62 1.58 16.26
CA THR A 343 -15.79 2.18 15.62
C THR A 343 -16.26 1.38 14.41
N ALA A 344 -15.44 0.44 13.95
CA ALA A 344 -15.71 -0.31 12.74
C ALA A 344 -16.73 -1.44 12.94
N PRO A 345 -17.72 -1.64 12.03
CA PRO A 345 -18.67 -2.76 12.10
C PRO A 345 -17.96 -4.10 11.95
N ILE A 346 -18.09 -4.91 12.96
CA ILE A 346 -17.35 -6.16 13.16
C ILE A 346 -17.40 -7.10 11.94
N ARG A 347 -18.58 -7.30 11.34
CA ARG A 347 -18.71 -8.19 10.18
C ARG A 347 -17.86 -7.75 9.00
N ARG A 348 -17.79 -6.43 8.76
CA ARG A 348 -17.04 -5.85 7.64
C ARG A 348 -15.54 -5.88 7.89
N VAL A 349 -15.14 -5.61 9.14
CA VAL A 349 -13.73 -5.78 9.57
C VAL A 349 -13.25 -7.20 9.31
N ARG A 350 -14.03 -8.19 9.64
CA ARG A 350 -13.69 -9.61 9.40
C ARG A 350 -13.47 -9.91 7.92
N VAL A 351 -14.39 -9.45 7.06
CA VAL A 351 -14.29 -9.65 5.61
C VAL A 351 -13.05 -8.97 5.05
N LEU A 352 -12.84 -7.71 5.42
CA LEU A 352 -11.67 -6.95 4.94
C LEU A 352 -10.36 -7.52 5.46
N ALA A 353 -10.30 -7.95 6.73
CA ALA A 353 -9.13 -8.62 7.29
C ALA A 353 -8.83 -9.93 6.54
N ALA A 354 -9.86 -10.73 6.20
CA ALA A 354 -9.67 -11.94 5.40
C ALA A 354 -9.14 -11.62 3.99
N VAL A 355 -9.70 -10.62 3.30
CA VAL A 355 -9.23 -10.18 1.97
C VAL A 355 -7.78 -9.72 2.01
N LEU A 356 -7.43 -8.89 3.00
CA LEU A 356 -6.04 -8.43 3.18
C LEU A 356 -5.11 -9.58 3.58
N GLY A 357 -5.60 -10.54 4.39
CA GLY A 357 -4.89 -11.76 4.75
C GLY A 357 -4.56 -12.64 3.54
N LEU A 358 -5.49 -12.75 2.59
CA LEU A 358 -5.24 -13.42 1.30
C LEU A 358 -4.17 -12.67 0.50
N GLY A 359 -4.27 -11.34 0.39
CA GLY A 359 -3.26 -10.51 -0.26
C GLY A 359 -1.87 -10.68 0.35
N LEU A 360 -1.81 -10.77 1.67
CA LEU A 360 -0.58 -11.00 2.43
C LEU A 360 0.00 -12.39 2.14
N ALA A 361 -0.85 -13.44 2.14
CA ALA A 361 -0.44 -14.82 1.88
C ALA A 361 0.22 -14.99 0.51
N VAL A 362 -0.35 -14.36 -0.53
CA VAL A 362 0.18 -14.43 -1.90
C VAL A 362 1.38 -13.50 -2.13
N SER A 363 1.70 -12.62 -1.17
CA SER A 363 2.81 -11.66 -1.29
C SER A 363 4.13 -12.20 -0.76
N HIS A 364 4.13 -12.83 0.42
CA HIS A 364 5.36 -13.32 1.05
C HIS A 364 5.06 -14.42 2.08
N TYR A 365 5.53 -15.63 1.84
CA TYR A 365 5.18 -16.81 2.65
C TYR A 365 5.59 -16.69 4.12
N SER A 366 6.82 -16.28 4.45
CA SER A 366 7.25 -16.20 5.83
C SER A 366 6.52 -15.12 6.62
N THR A 367 6.29 -13.93 6.03
CA THR A 367 5.45 -12.91 6.66
C THR A 367 4.00 -13.40 6.82
N ALA A 368 3.48 -14.20 5.88
CA ALA A 368 2.16 -14.78 5.98
C ALA A 368 2.06 -15.77 7.16
N TYR A 369 3.02 -16.66 7.32
CA TYR A 369 3.07 -17.58 8.47
C TYR A 369 3.20 -16.84 9.80
N MET A 370 4.09 -15.86 9.88
CA MET A 370 4.26 -15.03 11.08
C MET A 370 2.98 -14.26 11.43
N SER A 371 2.34 -13.69 10.42
CA SER A 371 1.07 -12.95 10.61
C SER A 371 -0.08 -13.86 11.01
N ALA A 372 -0.17 -15.06 10.42
CA ALA A 372 -1.15 -16.06 10.80
C ALA A 372 -0.95 -16.51 12.25
N ALA A 373 0.30 -16.79 12.64
CA ALA A 373 0.64 -17.12 14.02
C ALA A 373 0.28 -15.98 14.98
N ALA A 374 0.61 -14.73 14.63
CA ALA A 374 0.26 -13.55 15.44
C ALA A 374 -1.25 -13.40 15.61
N VAL A 375 -2.04 -13.57 14.53
CA VAL A 375 -3.52 -13.51 14.59
C VAL A 375 -4.10 -14.65 15.44
N VAL A 376 -3.59 -15.88 15.30
CA VAL A 376 -4.02 -17.04 16.11
C VAL A 376 -3.69 -16.80 17.59
N VAL A 377 -2.46 -16.39 17.90
CA VAL A 377 -2.05 -16.08 19.28
C VAL A 377 -2.93 -14.96 19.86
N ALA A 378 -3.13 -13.87 19.12
CA ALA A 378 -3.99 -12.76 19.57
C ALA A 378 -5.45 -13.20 19.80
N TRP A 379 -5.96 -14.11 18.97
CA TRP A 379 -7.28 -14.72 19.17
C TRP A 379 -7.32 -15.55 20.46
N LEU A 380 -6.35 -16.43 20.70
CA LEU A 380 -6.25 -17.26 21.92
C LEU A 380 -6.12 -16.39 23.17
N PHE A 381 -5.25 -15.38 23.15
CA PHE A 381 -5.16 -14.40 24.25
C PHE A 381 -6.47 -13.66 24.49
N GLY A 382 -7.17 -13.30 23.43
CA GLY A 382 -8.50 -12.70 23.54
C GLY A 382 -9.53 -13.59 24.25
N LEU A 383 -9.43 -14.90 24.06
CA LEU A 383 -10.28 -15.88 24.78
C LEU A 383 -9.93 -15.93 26.25
N VAL A 384 -8.63 -16.00 26.59
CA VAL A 384 -8.14 -16.13 27.98
C VAL A 384 -8.39 -14.84 28.76
N LEU A 385 -7.99 -13.68 28.24
CA LEU A 385 -8.06 -12.41 28.92
C LEU A 385 -9.48 -11.81 28.95
N ARG A 386 -10.46 -12.46 28.33
CA ARG A 386 -11.84 -11.98 28.21
C ARG A 386 -11.95 -10.56 27.66
N ALA A 387 -10.98 -10.11 26.88
CA ALA A 387 -10.93 -8.77 26.29
C ALA A 387 -12.08 -8.60 25.29
N HIS A 388 -13.06 -7.77 25.65
CA HIS A 388 -14.33 -7.63 24.92
C HIS A 388 -14.16 -7.29 23.45
N TRP A 389 -13.17 -6.48 23.10
CA TRP A 389 -12.92 -6.04 21.74
C TRP A 389 -12.27 -7.14 20.87
N SER A 390 -11.18 -7.74 21.33
CA SER A 390 -10.47 -8.77 20.58
C SER A 390 -11.34 -9.98 20.26
N ARG A 391 -12.21 -10.37 21.19
CA ARG A 391 -13.17 -11.47 20.98
C ARG A 391 -14.20 -11.18 19.89
N ARG A 392 -14.55 -9.91 19.69
CA ARG A 392 -15.56 -9.55 18.68
C ARG A 392 -14.98 -9.54 17.28
N VAL A 393 -13.73 -9.16 17.09
CA VAL A 393 -13.09 -9.02 15.78
C VAL A 393 -12.28 -10.25 15.42
N LEU A 394 -11.34 -10.65 16.29
CA LEU A 394 -10.52 -11.83 16.10
C LEU A 394 -11.29 -13.06 16.54
N THR A 395 -11.93 -13.71 15.60
CA THR A 395 -12.70 -14.93 15.80
C THR A 395 -12.03 -16.13 15.16
N ALA A 396 -12.42 -17.34 15.56
CA ALA A 396 -11.90 -18.56 14.95
C ALA A 396 -11.96 -18.54 13.40
N PRO A 397 -13.04 -18.09 12.74
CA PRO A 397 -13.06 -17.97 11.28
C PRO A 397 -12.02 -17.01 10.71
N VAL A 398 -11.74 -15.86 11.39
CA VAL A 398 -10.69 -14.93 10.95
C VAL A 398 -9.31 -15.54 11.11
N ALA A 399 -9.02 -16.16 12.27
CA ALA A 399 -7.77 -16.86 12.51
C ALA A 399 -7.56 -18.01 11.51
N ALA A 400 -8.61 -18.80 11.27
CA ALA A 400 -8.61 -19.88 10.30
C ALA A 400 -8.41 -19.37 8.86
N SER A 401 -8.98 -18.21 8.49
CA SER A 401 -8.76 -17.63 7.15
C SER A 401 -7.31 -17.24 6.91
N PHE A 402 -6.63 -16.66 7.92
CA PHE A 402 -5.20 -16.34 7.82
C PHE A 402 -4.32 -17.59 7.74
N ALA A 403 -4.56 -18.56 8.66
CA ALA A 403 -3.81 -19.81 8.68
C ALA A 403 -4.06 -20.61 7.40
N GLY A 404 -5.33 -20.74 7.00
CA GLY A 404 -5.72 -21.45 5.78
C GLY A 404 -5.14 -20.82 4.52
N ALA A 405 -5.20 -19.49 4.40
CA ALA A 405 -4.62 -18.78 3.26
C ALA A 405 -3.11 -19.01 3.15
N ALA A 406 -2.38 -18.90 4.27
CA ALA A 406 -0.94 -19.13 4.29
C ALA A 406 -0.58 -20.58 3.95
N LEU A 407 -1.30 -21.57 4.52
CA LEU A 407 -1.05 -22.99 4.27
C LEU A 407 -1.42 -23.40 2.83
N ILE A 408 -2.62 -23.02 2.36
CA ILE A 408 -3.09 -23.38 1.02
C ILE A 408 -2.16 -22.78 -0.03
N TRP A 409 -1.82 -21.50 0.11
CA TRP A 409 -0.92 -20.85 -0.84
C TRP A 409 0.48 -21.46 -0.81
N GLY A 410 1.03 -21.75 0.39
CA GLY A 410 2.29 -22.45 0.52
C GLY A 410 2.31 -23.83 -0.16
N LEU A 411 1.20 -24.60 -0.07
CA LEU A 411 1.07 -25.88 -0.74
C LEU A 411 0.89 -25.79 -2.25
N VAL A 412 0.26 -24.72 -2.75
CA VAL A 412 0.05 -24.51 -4.20
C VAL A 412 1.33 -24.06 -4.90
N VAL A 413 2.24 -23.40 -4.15
CA VAL A 413 3.43 -22.73 -4.68
C VAL A 413 4.71 -23.54 -4.40
N ALA A 414 4.70 -24.40 -3.37
CA ALA A 414 5.79 -25.33 -3.07
C ALA A 414 5.82 -26.50 -4.04
#